data_d8ac093472c703231881c8b403d8a300
#
_entry.id   d8ac093472c703231881c8b403d8a300
#
_cell.length_a   1.000
_cell.length_b   1.000
_cell.length_c   1.000
_cell.angle_alpha   90.00
_cell.angle_beta   90.00
_cell.angle_gamma   90.00
#
_symmetry.space_group_name_H-M   'P 1'
#
loop_
_entity.id
_entity.type
_entity.pdbx_description
1 polymer ?
#
loop_
_entity_poly.entity_id
_entity_poly.type
_entity_poly.pdbx_seq_one_letter_code
_entity_poly.pdbx_strand_id
1 'polypeptide(L)'
;MKIAYILGINEVLSGNGNGIKSQAITWAKGLIRLNQEVTFINPWDNYNWNEFDIIHIFGSSNTWFLSFVQELKKRNSNIVWSPICDDITNYHFQKIKTYIGCDKLHFFSSPYIRRKAYPYFKKIFVRSNYEKEYLIKAYQVNENKITKIPLSISYDISDNINYQFQDKENFCLHISSIYQKRKNVLRLIQAAKKYNFKLVLAGKTGNEQEFAPLKKEIGNNSNIQVLGFISEEEKINLYKKAKVFALPSIMEGVGIVAVDAAIYGCEIVITKIGGPKEYYADKAFIVNPYDVDEIGKAVLDAMNKDKSHQPQLSENIYQEYNKAHIAQLLLEEYQKIIRKK
;
A
#
# COMPACT_ATOMS: atom_id res chain seq x y z
N MET A 1 -12.50 -23.23 -4.98
CA MET A 1 -13.49 -22.15 -4.89
C MET A 1 -13.44 -21.30 -6.14
N LYS A 2 -14.61 -20.84 -6.60
CA LYS A 2 -14.71 -19.83 -7.65
C LYS A 2 -14.80 -18.46 -7.02
N ILE A 3 -13.86 -17.58 -7.33
CA ILE A 3 -13.72 -16.27 -6.70
C ILE A 3 -13.77 -15.18 -7.77
N ALA A 4 -14.69 -14.24 -7.62
CA ALA A 4 -14.76 -13.06 -8.48
C ALA A 4 -14.00 -11.88 -7.86
N TYR A 5 -13.10 -11.24 -8.62
CA TYR A 5 -12.39 -10.02 -8.25
C TYR A 5 -12.92 -8.84 -9.05
N ILE A 6 -13.40 -7.82 -8.35
CA ILE A 6 -13.95 -6.60 -8.94
C ILE A 6 -13.05 -5.42 -8.57
N LEU A 7 -12.53 -4.75 -9.59
CA LEU A 7 -11.76 -3.52 -9.46
C LEU A 7 -12.56 -2.34 -10.02
N GLY A 8 -12.37 -1.16 -9.45
CA GLY A 8 -12.98 0.07 -9.98
C GLY A 8 -12.38 0.48 -11.34
N ILE A 9 -13.11 1.33 -12.06
CA ILE A 9 -12.68 1.81 -13.39
C ILE A 9 -11.34 2.57 -13.29
N ASN A 10 -11.12 3.34 -12.23
CA ASN A 10 -9.88 4.09 -12.02
C ASN A 10 -8.65 3.18 -11.92
N GLU A 11 -8.82 2.00 -11.33
CA GLU A 11 -7.76 1.00 -11.18
C GLU A 11 -7.42 0.33 -12.52
N VAL A 12 -8.40 0.21 -13.42
CA VAL A 12 -8.21 -0.31 -14.77
C VAL A 12 -7.47 0.71 -15.64
N LEU A 13 -7.89 1.98 -15.59
CA LEU A 13 -7.36 3.06 -16.43
C LEU A 13 -5.97 3.56 -15.99
N SER A 14 -5.60 3.41 -14.73
CA SER A 14 -4.37 4.00 -14.17
C SER A 14 -3.06 3.36 -14.65
N GLY A 15 -3.11 2.36 -15.51
CA GLY A 15 -1.93 1.69 -16.07
C GLY A 15 -1.09 0.95 -15.02
N ASN A 16 0.23 0.86 -15.26
CA ASN A 16 1.18 0.27 -14.32
C ASN A 16 1.43 1.21 -13.14
N GLY A 17 1.56 0.66 -11.92
CA GLY A 17 1.88 1.41 -10.71
C GLY A 17 0.69 1.80 -9.83
N ASN A 18 -0.48 1.19 -10.03
CA ASN A 18 -1.61 1.32 -9.11
C ASN A 18 -1.54 0.24 -8.02
N GLY A 19 -1.39 0.68 -6.75
CA GLY A 19 -1.26 -0.22 -5.60
C GLY A 19 -2.46 -1.16 -5.39
N ILE A 20 -3.68 -0.70 -5.70
CA ILE A 20 -4.91 -1.51 -5.59
C ILE A 20 -4.88 -2.66 -6.60
N LYS A 21 -4.57 -2.34 -7.86
CA LYS A 21 -4.44 -3.34 -8.93
C LYS A 21 -3.32 -4.34 -8.63
N SER A 22 -2.17 -3.86 -8.15
CA SER A 22 -1.04 -4.71 -7.77
C SER A 22 -1.43 -5.68 -6.63
N GLN A 23 -2.14 -5.20 -5.61
CA GLN A 23 -2.64 -6.04 -4.52
C GLN A 23 -3.58 -7.14 -5.05
N ALA A 24 -4.58 -6.78 -5.84
CA ALA A 24 -5.54 -7.73 -6.40
C ALA A 24 -4.86 -8.80 -7.27
N ILE A 25 -3.93 -8.40 -8.15
CA ILE A 25 -3.18 -9.32 -9.00
C ILE A 25 -2.29 -10.26 -8.17
N THR A 26 -1.60 -9.74 -7.16
CA THR A 26 -0.72 -10.55 -6.31
C THR A 26 -1.50 -11.57 -5.50
N TRP A 27 -2.62 -11.17 -4.91
CA TRP A 27 -3.50 -12.07 -4.18
C TRP A 27 -4.14 -13.11 -5.10
N ALA A 28 -4.60 -12.72 -6.30
CA ALA A 28 -5.13 -13.67 -7.29
C ALA A 28 -4.09 -14.74 -7.68
N LYS A 29 -2.86 -14.31 -7.99
CA LYS A 29 -1.77 -15.25 -8.32
C LYS A 29 -1.47 -16.22 -7.18
N GLY A 30 -1.48 -15.74 -5.93
CA GLY A 30 -1.31 -16.58 -4.75
C GLY A 30 -2.43 -17.62 -4.60
N LEU A 31 -3.69 -17.22 -4.74
CA LEU A 31 -4.85 -18.11 -4.67
C LEU A 31 -4.86 -19.15 -5.80
N ILE A 32 -4.49 -18.75 -7.02
CA ILE A 32 -4.38 -19.68 -8.17
C ILE A 32 -3.31 -20.75 -7.89
N ARG A 33 -2.18 -20.41 -7.28
CA ARG A 33 -1.16 -21.39 -6.84
C ARG A 33 -1.68 -22.35 -5.76
N LEU A 34 -2.70 -21.93 -5.00
CA LEU A 34 -3.43 -22.77 -4.04
C LEU A 34 -4.65 -23.48 -4.67
N ASN A 35 -4.66 -23.67 -5.99
CA ASN A 35 -5.70 -24.34 -6.76
C ASN A 35 -7.10 -23.69 -6.61
N GLN A 36 -7.17 -22.36 -6.47
CA GLN A 36 -8.42 -21.62 -6.51
C GLN A 36 -8.63 -21.01 -7.89
N GLU A 37 -9.88 -20.94 -8.34
CA GLU A 37 -10.27 -20.27 -9.58
C GLU A 37 -10.57 -18.80 -9.27
N VAL A 38 -9.79 -17.89 -9.87
CA VAL A 38 -9.98 -16.43 -9.67
C VAL A 38 -10.27 -15.77 -11.00
N THR A 39 -11.42 -15.13 -11.11
CA THR A 39 -11.88 -14.40 -12.29
C THR A 39 -11.89 -12.91 -12.01
N PHE A 40 -11.11 -12.13 -12.77
CA PHE A 40 -11.26 -10.68 -12.79
C PHE A 40 -12.49 -10.32 -13.63
N ILE A 41 -13.44 -9.66 -12.99
CA ILE A 41 -14.70 -9.31 -13.64
C ILE A 41 -14.49 -8.22 -14.68
N ASN A 42 -14.87 -8.51 -15.92
CA ASN A 42 -14.98 -7.55 -16.99
C ASN A 42 -16.43 -7.02 -17.01
N PRO A 43 -16.68 -5.70 -16.85
CA PRO A 43 -18.04 -5.17 -16.77
C PRO A 43 -18.89 -5.36 -18.04
N TRP A 44 -18.29 -5.75 -19.15
CA TRP A 44 -18.98 -5.99 -20.42
C TRP A 44 -19.41 -7.44 -20.64
N ASP A 45 -18.96 -8.37 -19.76
CA ASP A 45 -19.31 -9.78 -19.86
C ASP A 45 -20.54 -10.11 -18.99
N ASN A 46 -21.24 -11.18 -19.36
CA ASN A 46 -22.34 -11.72 -18.57
C ASN A 46 -21.84 -12.78 -17.59
N TYR A 47 -22.19 -12.64 -16.32
CA TYR A 47 -21.83 -13.59 -15.26
C TYR A 47 -23.04 -14.12 -14.52
N ASN A 48 -23.02 -15.41 -14.21
CA ASN A 48 -23.91 -15.97 -13.21
C ASN A 48 -23.30 -15.77 -11.81
N TRP A 49 -23.71 -14.71 -11.14
CA TRP A 49 -23.18 -14.30 -9.85
C TRP A 49 -23.34 -15.36 -8.75
N ASN A 50 -24.32 -16.27 -8.87
CA ASN A 50 -24.55 -17.34 -7.91
C ASN A 50 -23.49 -18.45 -7.97
N GLU A 51 -22.72 -18.55 -9.05
CA GLU A 51 -21.67 -19.54 -9.21
C GLU A 51 -20.38 -19.20 -8.45
N PHE A 52 -20.22 -17.95 -8.05
CA PHE A 52 -19.06 -17.55 -7.27
C PHE A 52 -19.27 -17.84 -5.79
N ASP A 53 -18.30 -18.53 -5.19
CA ASP A 53 -18.26 -18.78 -3.76
C ASP A 53 -17.98 -17.50 -2.98
N ILE A 54 -17.13 -16.61 -3.53
CA ILE A 54 -16.75 -15.32 -2.96
C ILE A 54 -16.74 -14.26 -4.07
N ILE A 55 -17.25 -13.07 -3.76
CA ILE A 55 -17.07 -11.88 -4.58
C ILE A 55 -16.28 -10.86 -3.78
N HIS A 56 -15.06 -10.57 -4.21
CA HIS A 56 -14.18 -9.61 -3.54
C HIS A 56 -14.05 -8.32 -4.34
N ILE A 57 -14.42 -7.20 -3.73
CA ILE A 57 -14.34 -5.87 -4.32
C ILE A 57 -13.11 -5.15 -3.75
N PHE A 58 -12.33 -4.48 -4.61
CA PHE A 58 -11.15 -3.72 -4.23
C PHE A 58 -11.36 -2.23 -4.49
N GLY A 59 -11.01 -1.40 -3.50
CA GLY A 59 -11.15 0.05 -3.58
C GLY A 59 -12.59 0.49 -3.78
N SER A 60 -12.78 1.52 -4.63
CA SER A 60 -14.06 2.08 -5.05
C SER A 60 -14.87 2.78 -3.93
N SER A 61 -15.44 3.92 -4.25
CA SER A 61 -16.38 4.64 -3.38
C SER A 61 -17.06 5.78 -4.14
N ASN A 62 -17.29 5.59 -5.45
CA ASN A 62 -18.03 6.55 -6.26
C ASN A 62 -19.53 6.46 -5.99
N THR A 63 -20.29 7.36 -6.58
CA THR A 63 -21.76 7.45 -6.39
C THR A 63 -22.50 6.18 -6.75
N TRP A 64 -22.02 5.41 -7.72
CA TRP A 64 -22.62 4.14 -8.17
C TRP A 64 -22.34 2.97 -7.23
N PHE A 65 -21.33 3.09 -6.37
CA PHE A 65 -20.85 1.98 -5.56
C PHE A 65 -21.93 1.40 -4.65
N LEU A 66 -22.69 2.25 -3.98
CA LEU A 66 -23.73 1.79 -3.05
C LEU A 66 -24.82 0.98 -3.78
N SER A 67 -25.37 1.52 -4.86
CA SER A 67 -26.42 0.83 -5.66
C SER A 67 -25.87 -0.47 -6.24
N PHE A 68 -24.65 -0.46 -6.75
CA PHE A 68 -24.01 -1.66 -7.27
C PHE A 68 -23.88 -2.76 -6.21
N VAL A 69 -23.41 -2.43 -5.01
CA VAL A 69 -23.26 -3.40 -3.91
C VAL A 69 -24.60 -3.91 -3.43
N GLN A 70 -25.64 -3.05 -3.40
CA GLN A 70 -27.01 -3.45 -3.05
C GLN A 70 -27.57 -4.47 -4.04
N GLU A 71 -27.43 -4.24 -5.34
CA GLU A 71 -27.88 -5.18 -6.37
C GLU A 71 -27.07 -6.48 -6.35
N LEU A 72 -25.76 -6.39 -6.18
CA LEU A 72 -24.91 -7.56 -6.10
C LEU A 72 -25.26 -8.44 -4.88
N LYS A 73 -25.60 -7.81 -3.75
CA LYS A 73 -26.00 -8.51 -2.52
C LYS A 73 -27.27 -9.34 -2.68
N LYS A 74 -28.19 -8.93 -3.55
CA LYS A 74 -29.41 -9.70 -3.86
C LYS A 74 -29.09 -10.99 -4.62
N ARG A 75 -27.99 -10.99 -5.39
CA ARG A 75 -27.56 -12.10 -6.24
C ARG A 75 -26.60 -13.05 -5.53
N ASN A 76 -25.71 -12.50 -4.69
CA ASN A 76 -24.75 -13.29 -3.92
C ASN A 76 -24.52 -12.67 -2.54
N SER A 77 -24.67 -13.49 -1.52
CA SER A 77 -24.51 -13.03 -0.13
C SER A 77 -23.06 -12.96 0.36
N ASN A 78 -22.11 -13.63 -0.34
CA ASN A 78 -20.71 -13.75 0.06
C ASN A 78 -19.83 -12.65 -0.53
N ILE A 79 -20.24 -11.39 -0.30
CA ILE A 79 -19.49 -10.24 -0.76
C ILE A 79 -18.52 -9.78 0.33
N VAL A 80 -17.26 -9.59 -0.04
CA VAL A 80 -16.20 -9.04 0.82
C VAL A 80 -15.57 -7.81 0.18
N TRP A 81 -14.95 -6.96 0.99
CA TRP A 81 -14.43 -5.69 0.52
C TRP A 81 -13.07 -5.36 1.10
N SER A 82 -12.12 -4.98 0.25
CA SER A 82 -10.89 -4.29 0.60
C SER A 82 -11.05 -2.80 0.25
N PRO A 83 -11.47 -1.94 1.21
CA PRO A 83 -11.79 -0.53 0.92
C PRO A 83 -10.57 0.30 0.60
N ILE A 84 -9.37 -0.10 1.04
CA ILE A 84 -8.09 0.57 0.83
C ILE A 84 -8.18 2.03 1.26
N CYS A 85 -8.23 2.22 2.58
CA CYS A 85 -8.44 3.51 3.21
C CYS A 85 -7.10 4.08 3.70
N ASP A 86 -6.49 4.95 2.89
CA ASP A 86 -5.24 5.65 3.20
C ASP A 86 -5.53 7.08 3.67
N ASP A 87 -6.54 7.26 4.52
CA ASP A 87 -6.94 8.58 5.02
C ASP A 87 -6.20 8.92 6.31
N ILE A 88 -5.72 10.16 6.42
CA ILE A 88 -5.10 10.74 7.63
C ILE A 88 -5.94 11.83 8.25
N THR A 89 -7.12 12.11 7.68
CA THR A 89 -8.05 13.05 8.28
C THR A 89 -8.36 12.59 9.70
N ASN A 90 -8.33 13.52 10.65
CA ASN A 90 -8.70 13.20 12.03
C ASN A 90 -10.03 12.42 12.04
N TYR A 91 -10.06 11.29 12.71
CA TYR A 91 -11.20 10.36 12.65
C TYR A 91 -12.51 10.97 13.16
N HIS A 92 -12.47 11.91 14.10
CA HIS A 92 -13.67 12.63 14.55
C HIS A 92 -14.24 13.49 13.42
N PHE A 93 -13.38 14.23 12.74
CA PHE A 93 -13.80 15.07 11.61
C PHE A 93 -14.28 14.21 10.43
N GLN A 94 -13.58 13.11 10.17
CA GLN A 94 -14.01 12.15 9.14
C GLN A 94 -15.35 11.52 9.49
N LYS A 95 -15.60 11.17 10.76
CA LYS A 95 -16.89 10.67 11.23
C LYS A 95 -18.02 11.63 10.88
N ILE A 96 -17.84 12.94 11.12
CA ILE A 96 -18.83 13.97 10.74
C ILE A 96 -19.09 13.90 9.22
N LYS A 97 -18.04 13.86 8.41
CA LYS A 97 -18.17 13.77 6.93
C LYS A 97 -18.97 12.55 6.50
N THR A 98 -18.92 11.44 7.23
CA THR A 98 -19.69 10.22 6.88
C THR A 98 -21.21 10.42 6.99
N TYR A 99 -21.67 11.48 7.63
CA TYR A 99 -23.11 11.84 7.72
C TYR A 99 -23.51 12.92 6.73
N ILE A 100 -22.57 13.50 5.96
CA ILE A 100 -22.85 14.50 4.94
C ILE A 100 -23.33 13.79 3.67
N GLY A 101 -24.65 13.67 3.56
CA GLY A 101 -25.33 13.07 2.41
C GLY A 101 -26.83 12.99 2.68
N CYS A 102 -27.62 12.98 1.61
CA CYS A 102 -29.07 12.89 1.67
C CYS A 102 -29.59 12.03 0.51
N ASP A 103 -30.19 10.89 0.84
CA ASP A 103 -30.73 9.95 -0.15
C ASP A 103 -31.86 10.60 -0.98
N LYS A 104 -32.71 11.42 -0.33
CA LYS A 104 -33.84 12.09 -1.00
C LYS A 104 -33.43 13.14 -2.03
N LEU A 105 -32.30 13.83 -1.76
CA LEU A 105 -31.76 14.85 -2.65
C LEU A 105 -30.68 14.33 -3.60
N HIS A 106 -30.43 13.04 -3.61
CA HIS A 106 -29.34 12.41 -4.36
C HIS A 106 -27.97 13.09 -4.17
N PHE A 107 -27.77 13.66 -2.98
CA PHE A 107 -26.50 14.30 -2.61
C PHE A 107 -25.66 13.33 -1.78
N PHE A 108 -24.49 12.94 -2.32
CA PHE A 108 -23.65 11.91 -1.70
C PHE A 108 -22.21 12.36 -1.63
N SER A 109 -21.67 12.42 -0.41
CA SER A 109 -20.21 12.48 -0.24
C SER A 109 -19.61 11.06 -0.29
N SER A 110 -18.37 10.95 -0.74
CA SER A 110 -17.66 9.65 -0.75
C SER A 110 -17.61 8.96 0.63
N PRO A 111 -17.34 9.68 1.76
CA PRO A 111 -17.43 9.10 3.10
C PRO A 111 -18.82 8.58 3.45
N TYR A 112 -19.88 9.28 3.06
CA TYR A 112 -21.27 8.86 3.28
C TYR A 112 -21.57 7.54 2.56
N ILE A 113 -21.22 7.45 1.27
CA ILE A 113 -21.40 6.24 0.47
C ILE A 113 -20.65 5.06 1.11
N ARG A 114 -19.40 5.24 1.50
CA ARG A 114 -18.62 4.20 2.20
C ARG A 114 -19.33 3.72 3.45
N ARG A 115 -19.75 4.62 4.33
CA ARG A 115 -20.47 4.26 5.56
C ARG A 115 -21.73 3.44 5.28
N LYS A 116 -22.51 3.84 4.28
CA LYS A 116 -23.75 3.14 3.85
C LYS A 116 -23.45 1.77 3.23
N ALA A 117 -22.31 1.58 2.59
CA ALA A 117 -21.94 0.34 1.93
C ALA A 117 -21.46 -0.77 2.89
N TYR A 118 -20.78 -0.42 3.99
CA TYR A 118 -20.20 -1.40 4.93
C TYR A 118 -21.14 -2.50 5.41
N PRO A 119 -22.44 -2.24 5.72
CA PRO A 119 -23.37 -3.27 6.19
C PRO A 119 -23.60 -4.42 5.21
N TYR A 120 -23.44 -4.18 3.92
CA TYR A 120 -23.71 -5.18 2.86
C TYR A 120 -22.61 -6.24 2.76
N PHE A 121 -21.42 -6.01 3.33
CA PHE A 121 -20.32 -6.93 3.27
C PHE A 121 -20.32 -7.92 4.44
N LYS A 122 -20.01 -9.19 4.15
CA LYS A 122 -19.77 -10.19 5.19
C LYS A 122 -18.46 -9.96 5.95
N LYS A 123 -17.41 -9.58 5.22
CA LYS A 123 -16.09 -9.27 5.76
C LYS A 123 -15.47 -8.10 5.01
N ILE A 124 -14.60 -7.39 5.73
CA ILE A 124 -13.81 -6.26 5.26
C ILE A 124 -12.36 -6.57 5.54
N PHE A 125 -11.53 -6.55 4.50
CA PHE A 125 -10.11 -6.82 4.63
C PHE A 125 -9.32 -5.52 4.64
N VAL A 126 -8.51 -5.35 5.66
CA VAL A 126 -7.62 -4.19 5.85
C VAL A 126 -6.17 -4.64 5.86
N ARG A 127 -5.26 -3.75 5.51
CA ARG A 127 -3.83 -4.07 5.35
C ARG A 127 -3.00 -3.81 6.61
N SER A 128 -3.55 -3.05 7.57
CA SER A 128 -2.87 -2.64 8.80
C SER A 128 -3.85 -2.46 9.96
N ASN A 129 -3.35 -2.47 11.18
CA ASN A 129 -4.13 -2.13 12.37
C ASN A 129 -4.54 -0.65 12.35
N TYR A 130 -3.70 0.23 11.77
CA TYR A 130 -4.07 1.62 11.56
C TYR A 130 -5.35 1.74 10.71
N GLU A 131 -5.40 1.06 9.56
CA GLU A 131 -6.60 1.04 8.71
C GLU A 131 -7.81 0.45 9.45
N LYS A 132 -7.62 -0.65 10.20
CA LYS A 132 -8.67 -1.25 11.04
C LYS A 132 -9.25 -0.23 12.03
N GLU A 133 -8.39 0.40 12.82
CA GLU A 133 -8.83 1.41 13.81
C GLU A 133 -9.52 2.60 13.16
N TYR A 134 -9.00 3.04 12.00
CA TYR A 134 -9.59 4.14 11.26
C TYR A 134 -11.02 3.82 10.80
N LEU A 135 -11.26 2.62 10.29
CA LEU A 135 -12.61 2.18 9.91
C LEU A 135 -13.55 2.09 11.11
N ILE A 136 -13.08 1.59 12.25
CA ILE A 136 -13.88 1.52 13.46
C ILE A 136 -14.23 2.94 13.97
N LYS A 137 -13.24 3.81 14.11
CA LYS A 137 -13.41 5.14 14.73
C LYS A 137 -14.13 6.14 13.81
N ALA A 138 -13.79 6.17 12.53
CA ALA A 138 -14.32 7.14 11.57
C ALA A 138 -15.61 6.69 10.90
N TYR A 139 -15.71 5.40 10.53
CA TYR A 139 -16.85 4.86 9.79
C TYR A 139 -17.80 4.01 10.64
N GLN A 140 -17.46 3.76 11.91
CA GLN A 140 -18.24 2.95 12.84
C GLN A 140 -18.49 1.52 12.33
N VAL A 141 -17.51 0.96 11.63
CA VAL A 141 -17.57 -0.42 11.17
C VAL A 141 -17.45 -1.36 12.36
N ASN A 142 -18.33 -2.36 12.43
CA ASN A 142 -18.24 -3.38 13.47
C ASN A 142 -16.93 -4.16 13.35
N GLU A 143 -16.16 -4.20 14.44
CA GLU A 143 -14.84 -4.84 14.47
C GLU A 143 -14.89 -6.31 14.04
N ASN A 144 -15.94 -7.05 14.41
CA ASN A 144 -16.12 -8.45 14.04
C ASN A 144 -16.21 -8.70 12.52
N LYS A 145 -16.48 -7.64 11.75
CA LYS A 145 -16.46 -7.69 10.28
C LYS A 145 -15.10 -7.43 9.67
N ILE A 146 -14.13 -6.93 10.45
CA ILE A 146 -12.82 -6.52 9.94
C ILE A 146 -11.79 -7.62 10.22
N THR A 147 -11.04 -7.98 9.19
CA THR A 147 -9.88 -8.88 9.30
C THR A 147 -8.67 -8.23 8.65
N LYS A 148 -7.52 -8.25 9.34
CA LYS A 148 -6.27 -7.76 8.76
C LYS A 148 -5.67 -8.86 7.88
N ILE A 149 -5.49 -8.53 6.59
CA ILE A 149 -4.71 -9.30 5.63
C ILE A 149 -3.62 -8.39 5.10
N PRO A 150 -2.37 -8.54 5.53
CA PRO A 150 -1.27 -7.71 5.09
C PRO A 150 -1.03 -7.80 3.57
N LEU A 151 -0.34 -6.81 3.01
CA LEU A 151 0.19 -6.94 1.66
C LEU A 151 1.39 -7.89 1.68
N SER A 152 1.50 -8.70 0.64
CA SER A 152 2.71 -9.50 0.41
C SER A 152 3.77 -8.71 -0.33
N ILE A 153 5.01 -9.15 -0.25
CA ILE A 153 6.11 -8.70 -1.12
C ILE A 153 5.71 -8.83 -2.59
N SER A 154 6.20 -7.89 -3.42
CA SER A 154 5.80 -7.82 -4.84
C SER A 154 6.51 -8.86 -5.71
N TYR A 155 7.70 -9.30 -5.30
CA TYR A 155 8.57 -10.17 -6.09
C TYR A 155 8.56 -11.63 -5.62
N ASP A 156 8.83 -12.54 -6.54
CA ASP A 156 9.15 -13.92 -6.19
C ASP A 156 10.64 -13.98 -5.85
N ILE A 157 10.94 -14.26 -4.60
CA ILE A 157 12.31 -14.34 -4.08
C ILE A 157 12.60 -15.80 -3.77
N SER A 158 13.73 -16.29 -4.25
CA SER A 158 14.21 -17.64 -3.90
C SER A 158 14.60 -17.69 -2.41
N ASP A 159 14.44 -18.86 -1.78
CA ASP A 159 14.68 -19.09 -0.35
C ASP A 159 16.12 -18.74 0.13
N ASN A 160 17.05 -18.52 -0.80
CA ASN A 160 18.43 -18.12 -0.53
C ASN A 160 18.60 -16.61 -0.63
N ILE A 161 18.03 -15.86 0.32
CA ILE A 161 18.23 -14.41 0.43
C ILE A 161 19.55 -14.15 1.14
N ASN A 162 20.65 -14.19 0.40
CA ASN A 162 21.97 -13.82 0.91
C ASN A 162 22.36 -12.42 0.40
N TYR A 163 21.60 -11.38 0.83
CA TYR A 163 22.02 -10.01 0.58
C TYR A 163 22.98 -9.57 1.69
N GLN A 164 24.27 -9.57 1.39
CA GLN A 164 25.27 -9.07 2.33
C GLN A 164 25.16 -7.54 2.36
N PHE A 165 24.98 -6.99 3.54
CA PHE A 165 25.00 -5.53 3.77
C PHE A 165 26.30 -4.88 3.28
N GLN A 166 27.38 -5.67 3.22
CA GLN A 166 28.72 -5.25 2.77
C GLN A 166 28.75 -4.85 1.28
N ASP A 167 27.88 -5.43 0.47
CA ASP A 167 27.83 -5.19 -0.99
C ASP A 167 26.98 -3.97 -1.37
N LYS A 168 26.40 -3.28 -0.37
CA LYS A 168 25.56 -2.12 -0.60
C LYS A 168 26.38 -0.85 -0.88
N GLU A 169 25.97 -0.12 -1.92
CA GLU A 169 26.51 1.21 -2.20
C GLU A 169 25.95 2.24 -1.21
N ASN A 170 26.78 3.16 -0.75
CA ASN A 170 26.41 4.14 0.27
C ASN A 170 25.57 5.28 -0.30
N PHE A 171 24.30 4.98 -0.63
CA PHE A 171 23.30 5.96 -1.03
C PHE A 171 21.92 5.65 -0.47
N CYS A 172 21.10 6.70 -0.35
CA CYS A 172 19.69 6.64 -0.01
C CYS A 172 18.87 6.59 -1.30
N LEU A 173 17.98 5.60 -1.42
CA LEU A 173 17.04 5.45 -2.52
C LEU A 173 15.65 5.88 -2.09
N HIS A 174 14.93 6.56 -2.97
CA HIS A 174 13.50 6.80 -2.86
C HIS A 174 12.79 6.47 -4.17
N ILE A 175 11.73 5.67 -4.11
CA ILE A 175 10.92 5.31 -5.29
C ILE A 175 9.46 5.61 -5.00
N SER A 176 8.87 6.52 -5.80
CA SER A 176 7.45 6.85 -5.73
C SER A 176 6.98 7.67 -6.93
N SER A 177 5.72 8.14 -6.93
CA SER A 177 5.31 9.30 -7.72
C SER A 177 5.86 10.55 -7.04
N ILE A 178 7.12 10.92 -7.35
CA ILE A 178 7.93 11.89 -6.60
C ILE A 178 7.33 13.30 -6.57
N TYR A 179 6.50 13.66 -7.56
CA TYR A 179 5.80 14.95 -7.64
C TYR A 179 4.69 15.09 -6.59
N GLN A 180 4.17 13.97 -6.07
CA GLN A 180 3.05 14.03 -5.13
C GLN A 180 3.49 14.58 -3.77
N LYS A 181 2.89 15.68 -3.32
CA LYS A 181 3.20 16.33 -2.04
C LYS A 181 3.15 15.37 -0.84
N ARG A 182 2.22 14.40 -0.88
CA ARG A 182 2.10 13.40 0.20
C ARG A 182 3.32 12.48 0.34
N LYS A 183 4.12 12.30 -0.72
CA LYS A 183 5.35 11.50 -0.70
C LYS A 183 6.53 12.22 -0.02
N ASN A 184 6.38 13.53 0.19
CA ASN A 184 7.28 14.35 1.01
C ASN A 184 8.74 14.41 0.51
N VAL A 185 8.91 14.25 -0.79
CA VAL A 185 10.25 14.22 -1.42
C VAL A 185 11.00 15.52 -1.22
N LEU A 186 10.29 16.65 -1.13
CA LEU A 186 10.92 17.96 -0.86
C LEU A 186 11.73 17.96 0.43
N ARG A 187 11.16 17.46 1.54
CA ARG A 187 11.89 17.39 2.83
C ARG A 187 13.03 16.37 2.79
N LEU A 188 12.88 15.27 2.04
CA LEU A 188 13.96 14.31 1.85
C LEU A 188 15.14 14.94 1.07
N ILE A 189 14.88 15.76 0.05
CA ILE A 189 15.88 16.56 -0.67
C ILE A 189 16.58 17.54 0.29
N GLN A 190 15.82 18.26 1.12
CA GLN A 190 16.37 19.19 2.12
C GLN A 190 17.26 18.45 3.13
N ALA A 191 16.83 17.28 3.58
CA ALA A 191 17.65 16.43 4.46
C ALA A 191 18.95 15.98 3.78
N ALA A 192 18.88 15.53 2.51
CA ALA A 192 20.06 15.13 1.75
C ALA A 192 21.09 16.26 1.59
N LYS A 193 20.62 17.47 1.33
CA LYS A 193 21.47 18.67 1.24
C LYS A 193 22.12 19.00 2.59
N LYS A 194 21.30 19.04 3.66
CA LYS A 194 21.77 19.45 5.00
C LYS A 194 22.75 18.46 5.59
N TYR A 195 22.52 17.15 5.38
CA TYR A 195 23.30 16.05 5.96
C TYR A 195 24.29 15.43 4.98
N ASN A 196 24.38 15.97 3.76
CA ASN A 196 25.36 15.64 2.73
C ASN A 196 25.42 14.15 2.38
N PHE A 197 24.27 13.47 2.26
CA PHE A 197 24.23 12.10 1.78
C PHE A 197 23.79 12.02 0.31
N LYS A 198 24.25 10.97 -0.41
CA LYS A 198 23.84 10.72 -1.78
C LYS A 198 22.40 10.23 -1.81
N LEU A 199 21.55 10.92 -2.60
CA LEU A 199 20.13 10.61 -2.76
C LEU A 199 19.79 10.29 -4.22
N VAL A 200 19.21 9.12 -4.45
CA VAL A 200 18.69 8.71 -5.76
C VAL A 200 17.16 8.69 -5.70
N LEU A 201 16.55 9.49 -6.56
CA LEU A 201 15.09 9.63 -6.70
C LEU A 201 14.64 8.94 -7.99
N ALA A 202 13.72 7.99 -7.89
CA ALA A 202 13.14 7.30 -9.04
C ALA A 202 11.61 7.30 -9.00
N GLY A 203 10.99 7.22 -10.18
CA GLY A 203 9.54 7.15 -10.36
C GLY A 203 8.97 8.34 -11.12
N LYS A 204 7.64 8.45 -11.15
CA LYS A 204 6.95 9.49 -11.93
C LYS A 204 7.25 10.89 -11.39
N THR A 205 7.72 11.77 -12.26
CA THR A 205 8.02 13.17 -11.93
C THR A 205 6.81 14.10 -12.02
N GLY A 206 5.72 13.63 -12.66
CA GLY A 206 4.60 14.50 -13.01
C GLY A 206 4.90 15.37 -14.22
N ASN A 207 4.10 16.42 -14.42
CA ASN A 207 4.36 17.43 -15.44
C ASN A 207 5.41 18.45 -14.94
N GLU A 208 5.82 19.39 -15.81
CA GLU A 208 6.87 20.37 -15.50
C GLU A 208 6.51 21.26 -14.29
N GLN A 209 5.25 21.68 -14.18
CA GLN A 209 4.79 22.52 -13.07
C GLN A 209 4.78 21.76 -11.73
N GLU A 210 4.42 20.48 -11.75
CA GLU A 210 4.41 19.62 -10.57
C GLU A 210 5.84 19.31 -10.08
N PHE A 211 6.80 19.17 -11.01
CA PHE A 211 8.19 18.89 -10.68
C PHE A 211 9.02 20.15 -10.34
N ALA A 212 8.62 21.32 -10.79
CA ALA A 212 9.37 22.58 -10.63
C ALA A 212 9.82 22.86 -9.17
N PRO A 213 8.99 22.68 -8.12
CA PRO A 213 9.44 22.89 -6.75
C PRO A 213 10.61 21.99 -6.33
N LEU A 214 10.60 20.73 -6.76
CA LEU A 214 11.67 19.77 -6.48
C LEU A 214 12.93 20.12 -7.26
N LYS A 215 12.81 20.44 -8.54
CA LYS A 215 13.91 20.89 -9.40
C LYS A 215 14.60 22.13 -8.82
N LYS A 216 13.82 23.11 -8.35
CA LYS A 216 14.34 24.30 -7.68
C LYS A 216 15.12 23.96 -6.42
N GLU A 217 14.57 23.08 -5.57
CA GLU A 217 15.24 22.67 -4.33
C GLU A 217 16.53 21.89 -4.58
N ILE A 218 16.56 20.98 -5.56
CA ILE A 218 17.78 20.24 -5.96
C ILE A 218 18.86 21.23 -6.40
N GLY A 219 18.52 22.18 -7.26
CA GLY A 219 19.48 23.14 -7.81
C GLY A 219 20.63 22.43 -8.51
N ASN A 220 21.88 22.83 -8.22
CA ASN A 220 23.11 22.25 -8.75
C ASN A 220 23.75 21.22 -7.80
N ASN A 221 22.98 20.63 -6.88
CA ASN A 221 23.53 19.69 -5.90
C ASN A 221 23.88 18.35 -6.57
N SER A 222 25.16 18.01 -6.63
CA SER A 222 25.68 16.79 -7.29
C SER A 222 25.36 15.49 -6.52
N ASN A 223 24.99 15.59 -5.23
CA ASN A 223 24.64 14.42 -4.42
C ASN A 223 23.20 13.91 -4.67
N ILE A 224 22.40 14.66 -5.45
CA ILE A 224 21.00 14.29 -5.70
C ILE A 224 20.81 13.96 -7.18
N GLN A 225 20.47 12.70 -7.44
CA GLN A 225 20.21 12.20 -8.79
C GLN A 225 18.71 11.90 -8.97
N VAL A 226 18.13 12.33 -10.10
CA VAL A 226 16.75 12.02 -10.47
C VAL A 226 16.78 11.15 -11.73
N LEU A 227 16.26 9.91 -11.61
CA LEU A 227 16.23 8.94 -12.69
C LEU A 227 14.94 9.02 -13.53
N GLY A 228 13.87 9.63 -13.00
CA GLY A 228 12.56 9.55 -13.62
C GLY A 228 11.92 8.16 -13.50
N PHE A 229 11.05 7.83 -14.45
CA PHE A 229 10.40 6.51 -14.47
C PHE A 229 11.40 5.43 -14.89
N ILE A 230 11.45 4.37 -14.10
CA ILE A 230 12.36 3.23 -14.28
C ILE A 230 11.60 1.94 -14.53
N SER A 231 12.23 0.97 -15.17
CA SER A 231 11.71 -0.38 -15.37
C SER A 231 11.69 -1.18 -14.05
N GLU A 232 10.95 -2.29 -14.02
CA GLU A 232 10.96 -3.20 -12.86
C GLU A 232 12.35 -3.81 -12.62
N GLU A 233 13.10 -4.10 -13.67
CA GLU A 233 14.47 -4.62 -13.58
C GLU A 233 15.42 -3.59 -12.95
N GLU A 234 15.37 -2.35 -13.42
CA GLU A 234 16.16 -1.24 -12.84
C GLU A 234 15.80 -1.01 -11.38
N LYS A 235 14.51 -1.10 -11.04
CA LYS A 235 14.04 -0.97 -9.67
C LYS A 235 14.63 -2.05 -8.75
N ILE A 236 14.62 -3.31 -9.18
CA ILE A 236 15.24 -4.42 -8.43
C ILE A 236 16.75 -4.18 -8.28
N ASN A 237 17.44 -3.77 -9.35
CA ASN A 237 18.86 -3.47 -9.31
C ASN A 237 19.19 -2.33 -8.32
N LEU A 238 18.36 -1.29 -8.28
CA LEU A 238 18.52 -0.21 -7.30
C LEU A 238 18.30 -0.69 -5.87
N TYR A 239 17.28 -1.52 -5.61
CA TYR A 239 17.09 -2.13 -4.29
C TYR A 239 18.29 -2.97 -3.86
N LYS A 240 18.86 -3.77 -4.76
CA LYS A 240 20.05 -4.58 -4.47
C LYS A 240 21.27 -3.73 -4.12
N LYS A 241 21.41 -2.56 -4.73
CA LYS A 241 22.57 -1.67 -4.55
C LYS A 241 22.42 -0.69 -3.39
N ALA A 242 21.21 -0.14 -3.19
CA ALA A 242 20.99 0.89 -2.20
C ALA A 242 21.17 0.38 -0.78
N LYS A 243 21.93 1.12 0.03
CA LYS A 243 22.08 0.82 1.47
C LYS A 243 20.85 1.20 2.26
N VAL A 244 20.23 2.33 1.93
CA VAL A 244 19.04 2.87 2.61
C VAL A 244 17.93 3.11 1.62
N PHE A 245 16.72 2.75 2.01
CA PHE A 245 15.50 3.16 1.33
C PHE A 245 14.69 4.07 2.26
N ALA A 246 14.39 5.29 1.81
CA ALA A 246 13.65 6.25 2.61
C ALA A 246 12.27 6.55 2.03
N LEU A 247 11.21 6.42 2.85
CA LEU A 247 9.83 6.76 2.50
C LEU A 247 9.19 7.62 3.62
N PRO A 248 9.65 8.87 3.83
CA PRO A 248 9.15 9.75 4.88
C PRO A 248 7.84 10.42 4.47
N SER A 249 6.89 9.66 3.91
CA SER A 249 5.62 10.17 3.39
C SER A 249 4.78 10.83 4.48
N ILE A 250 4.08 11.92 4.16
CA ILE A 250 3.09 12.55 5.04
C ILE A 250 1.91 11.61 5.26
N MET A 251 1.58 10.83 4.22
CA MET A 251 0.53 9.81 4.25
C MET A 251 0.94 8.60 3.44
N GLU A 252 0.86 7.43 4.08
CA GLU A 252 1.10 6.14 3.42
C GLU A 252 0.23 5.06 4.07
N GLY A 253 -0.39 4.22 3.26
CA GLY A 253 -1.19 3.10 3.77
C GLY A 253 -0.30 1.98 4.29
N VAL A 254 0.57 1.45 3.42
CA VAL A 254 1.55 0.39 3.74
C VAL A 254 2.95 0.77 3.29
N GLY A 255 3.09 1.41 2.12
CA GLY A 255 4.41 1.69 1.56
C GLY A 255 5.09 0.43 1.03
N ILE A 256 4.40 -0.34 0.20
CA ILE A 256 4.88 -1.64 -0.31
C ILE A 256 6.27 -1.56 -0.94
N VAL A 257 6.63 -0.42 -1.57
CA VAL A 257 7.96 -0.20 -2.14
C VAL A 257 9.08 -0.24 -1.08
N ALA A 258 8.78 0.11 0.18
CA ALA A 258 9.73 0.01 1.27
C ALA A 258 9.82 -1.43 1.81
N VAL A 259 8.71 -2.17 1.82
CA VAL A 259 8.70 -3.62 2.12
C VAL A 259 9.54 -4.37 1.08
N ASP A 260 9.35 -4.04 -0.21
CA ASP A 260 10.15 -4.61 -1.29
C ASP A 260 11.64 -4.25 -1.16
N ALA A 261 11.96 -3.01 -0.80
CA ALA A 261 13.34 -2.60 -0.58
C ALA A 261 13.99 -3.34 0.61
N ALA A 262 13.23 -3.56 1.69
CA ALA A 262 13.70 -4.27 2.88
C ALA A 262 14.11 -5.72 2.54
N ILE A 263 13.29 -6.43 1.74
CA ILE A 263 13.57 -7.81 1.35
C ILE A 263 14.83 -7.92 0.49
N TYR A 264 15.19 -6.85 -0.24
CA TYR A 264 16.43 -6.77 -1.00
C TYR A 264 17.61 -6.21 -0.17
N GLY A 265 17.49 -6.15 1.15
CA GLY A 265 18.58 -5.80 2.06
C GLY A 265 18.81 -4.31 2.28
N CYS A 266 17.86 -3.42 1.91
CA CYS A 266 17.94 -2.02 2.29
C CYS A 266 17.58 -1.82 3.77
N GLU A 267 18.30 -0.94 4.46
CA GLU A 267 17.82 -0.35 5.70
C GLU A 267 16.63 0.58 5.41
N ILE A 268 15.65 0.63 6.29
CA ILE A 268 14.41 1.34 6.04
C ILE A 268 14.26 2.56 6.93
N VAL A 269 14.09 3.73 6.30
CA VAL A 269 13.65 4.97 6.95
C VAL A 269 12.21 5.24 6.55
N ILE A 270 11.28 5.19 7.50
CA ILE A 270 9.84 5.20 7.22
C ILE A 270 9.08 6.18 8.11
N THR A 271 7.99 6.74 7.60
CA THR A 271 7.12 7.63 8.35
C THR A 271 6.47 6.96 9.56
N LYS A 272 6.33 7.72 10.66
CA LYS A 272 5.53 7.30 11.83
C LYS A 272 4.02 7.33 11.59
N ILE A 273 3.56 7.97 10.50
CA ILE A 273 2.14 8.20 10.22
C ILE A 273 1.57 7.06 9.35
N GLY A 274 0.43 6.53 9.76
CA GLY A 274 -0.27 5.47 9.04
C GLY A 274 0.17 4.07 9.45
N GLY A 275 -0.05 3.10 8.56
CA GLY A 275 0.24 1.69 8.76
C GLY A 275 1.66 1.20 8.43
N PRO A 276 2.55 1.98 7.75
CA PRO A 276 3.83 1.44 7.26
C PRO A 276 4.69 0.82 8.36
N LYS A 277 4.81 1.47 9.51
CA LYS A 277 5.66 1.02 10.63
C LYS A 277 5.32 -0.40 11.14
N GLU A 278 4.08 -0.85 10.93
CA GLU A 278 3.64 -2.17 11.39
C GLU A 278 4.33 -3.34 10.69
N TYR A 279 4.97 -3.08 9.54
CA TYR A 279 5.59 -4.11 8.69
C TYR A 279 7.03 -4.45 9.09
N TYR A 280 7.64 -3.72 10.04
CA TYR A 280 9.09 -3.82 10.25
C TYR A 280 9.49 -4.38 11.61
N ALA A 281 8.55 -4.75 12.48
CA ALA A 281 8.82 -5.36 13.79
C ALA A 281 9.93 -4.62 14.58
N ASP A 282 9.83 -3.29 14.67
CA ASP A 282 10.82 -2.38 15.28
C ASP A 282 12.21 -2.33 14.62
N LYS A 283 12.36 -2.95 13.45
CA LYS A 283 13.59 -2.96 12.65
C LYS A 283 13.59 -1.94 11.52
N ALA A 284 13.09 -0.73 11.78
CA ALA A 284 13.16 0.39 10.85
C ALA A 284 13.38 1.69 11.61
N PHE A 285 14.01 2.66 10.95
CA PHE A 285 14.17 4.01 11.46
C PHE A 285 12.90 4.81 11.23
N ILE A 286 12.10 4.98 12.28
CA ILE A 286 10.79 5.65 12.24
C ILE A 286 10.99 7.15 12.39
N VAL A 287 10.42 7.95 11.48
CA VAL A 287 10.64 9.41 11.45
C VAL A 287 9.33 10.21 11.44
N ASN A 288 9.40 11.41 12.03
CA ASN A 288 8.40 12.44 11.81
C ASN A 288 8.56 13.03 10.39
N PRO A 289 7.57 12.88 9.49
CA PRO A 289 7.71 13.37 8.12
C PRO A 289 7.79 14.90 8.01
N TYR A 290 7.49 15.63 9.07
CA TYR A 290 7.55 17.09 9.09
C TYR A 290 8.89 17.63 9.62
N ASP A 291 9.77 16.77 10.10
CA ASP A 291 11.07 17.13 10.66
C ASP A 291 12.22 16.70 9.73
N VAL A 292 12.86 17.67 9.10
CA VAL A 292 13.98 17.46 8.17
C VAL A 292 15.21 16.90 8.89
N ASP A 293 15.43 17.30 10.15
CA ASP A 293 16.57 16.85 10.93
C ASP A 293 16.41 15.40 11.37
N GLU A 294 15.21 15.02 11.79
CA GLU A 294 14.90 13.63 12.14
C GLU A 294 15.06 12.71 10.92
N ILE A 295 14.57 13.14 9.74
CA ILE A 295 14.74 12.40 8.48
C ILE A 295 16.24 12.24 8.16
N GLY A 296 17.02 13.34 8.20
CA GLY A 296 18.43 13.31 7.83
C GLY A 296 19.27 12.47 8.76
N LYS A 297 19.09 12.59 10.08
CA LYS A 297 19.78 11.77 11.09
C LYS A 297 19.43 10.28 10.94
N ALA A 298 18.15 9.96 10.72
CA ALA A 298 17.73 8.58 10.52
C ALA A 298 18.37 7.94 9.27
N VAL A 299 18.53 8.71 8.17
CA VAL A 299 19.24 8.22 6.98
C VAL A 299 20.71 7.96 7.28
N LEU A 300 21.41 8.87 8.01
CA LEU A 300 22.80 8.65 8.40
C LEU A 300 22.96 7.47 9.35
N ASP A 301 22.04 7.32 10.32
CA ASP A 301 22.03 6.17 11.23
C ASP A 301 21.81 4.86 10.48
N ALA A 302 20.90 4.84 9.50
CA ALA A 302 20.66 3.69 8.62
C ALA A 302 21.86 3.38 7.69
N MET A 303 22.72 4.35 7.40
CA MET A 303 23.98 4.14 6.68
C MET A 303 25.09 3.56 7.56
N ASN A 304 24.97 3.68 8.88
CA ASN A 304 25.95 3.18 9.83
C ASN A 304 25.81 1.66 9.99
N LYS A 305 26.89 0.92 9.74
CA LYS A 305 26.89 -0.55 9.84
C LYS A 305 26.56 -1.04 11.26
N ASP A 306 26.99 -0.33 12.29
CA ASP A 306 26.78 -0.74 13.68
C ASP A 306 25.31 -0.61 14.15
N LYS A 307 24.49 0.11 13.37
CA LYS A 307 23.05 0.28 13.60
C LYS A 307 22.19 -0.52 12.61
N SER A 308 22.78 -1.47 11.87
CA SER A 308 22.10 -2.24 10.87
C SER A 308 21.06 -3.18 11.47
N HIS A 309 19.89 -3.23 10.86
CA HIS A 309 18.86 -4.23 11.14
C HIS A 309 18.92 -5.44 10.19
N GLN A 310 19.79 -5.38 9.18
CA GLN A 310 19.97 -6.47 8.23
C GLN A 310 20.97 -7.51 8.77
N PRO A 311 20.81 -8.81 8.49
CA PRO A 311 19.81 -9.45 7.61
C PRO A 311 18.43 -9.75 8.27
N GLN A 312 18.30 -9.62 9.60
CA GLN A 312 17.10 -9.99 10.33
C GLN A 312 15.83 -9.28 9.83
N LEU A 313 15.96 -8.03 9.35
CA LEU A 313 14.84 -7.32 8.75
C LEU A 313 14.32 -8.04 7.50
N SER A 314 15.22 -8.44 6.59
CA SER A 314 14.84 -9.18 5.37
C SER A 314 14.19 -10.53 5.71
N GLU A 315 14.75 -11.25 6.67
CA GLU A 315 14.23 -12.53 7.14
C GLU A 315 12.81 -12.40 7.71
N ASN A 316 12.60 -11.43 8.59
CA ASN A 316 11.28 -11.16 9.16
C ASN A 316 10.26 -10.80 8.08
N ILE A 317 10.63 -9.92 7.15
CA ILE A 317 9.75 -9.52 6.03
C ILE A 317 9.39 -10.74 5.17
N TYR A 318 10.34 -11.61 4.89
CA TYR A 318 10.10 -12.82 4.11
C TYR A 318 9.16 -13.78 4.84
N GLN A 319 9.39 -14.04 6.11
CA GLN A 319 8.56 -14.96 6.89
C GLN A 319 7.11 -14.48 7.00
N GLU A 320 6.92 -13.21 7.31
CA GLU A 320 5.59 -12.65 7.61
C GLU A 320 4.80 -12.26 6.34
N TYR A 321 5.49 -11.84 5.26
CA TYR A 321 4.84 -11.21 4.11
C TYR A 321 5.14 -11.88 2.76
N ASN A 322 5.63 -13.13 2.75
CA ASN A 322 5.76 -13.87 1.50
C ASN A 322 4.39 -14.16 0.88
N LYS A 323 4.35 -14.31 -0.44
CA LYS A 323 3.11 -14.47 -1.20
C LYS A 323 2.31 -15.72 -0.82
N ALA A 324 2.99 -16.82 -0.49
CA ALA A 324 2.33 -18.08 -0.11
C ALA A 324 1.61 -17.94 1.23
N HIS A 325 2.29 -17.36 2.22
CA HIS A 325 1.72 -17.10 3.55
C HIS A 325 0.48 -16.19 3.48
N ILE A 326 0.59 -15.06 2.80
CA ILE A 326 -0.54 -14.12 2.67
C ILE A 326 -1.70 -14.73 1.88
N ALA A 327 -1.41 -15.49 0.81
CA ALA A 327 -2.46 -16.19 0.06
C ALA A 327 -3.18 -17.24 0.92
N GLN A 328 -2.45 -17.95 1.77
CA GLN A 328 -3.00 -18.93 2.70
C GLN A 328 -3.92 -18.26 3.74
N LEU A 329 -3.48 -17.15 4.35
CA LEU A 329 -4.31 -16.38 5.28
C LEU A 329 -5.62 -15.89 4.62
N LEU A 330 -5.53 -15.39 3.39
CA LEU A 330 -6.71 -14.93 2.66
C LEU A 330 -7.66 -16.08 2.32
N LEU A 331 -7.11 -17.24 1.90
CA LEU A 331 -7.88 -18.44 1.61
C LEU A 331 -8.65 -18.94 2.84
N GLU A 332 -8.01 -18.98 3.99
CA GLU A 332 -8.63 -19.39 5.25
C GLU A 332 -9.81 -18.46 5.62
N GLU A 333 -9.64 -17.17 5.46
CA GLU A 333 -10.73 -16.22 5.71
C GLU A 333 -11.91 -16.41 4.74
N TYR A 334 -11.66 -16.69 3.46
CA TYR A 334 -12.71 -17.02 2.50
C TYR A 334 -13.45 -18.30 2.89
N GLN A 335 -12.72 -19.36 3.31
CA GLN A 335 -13.34 -20.61 3.77
C GLN A 335 -14.21 -20.40 5.00
N LYS A 336 -13.79 -19.55 5.97
CA LYS A 336 -14.62 -19.19 7.14
C LYS A 336 -15.94 -18.50 6.77
N ILE A 337 -15.94 -17.71 5.69
CA ILE A 337 -17.15 -17.02 5.19
C ILE A 337 -18.14 -18.00 4.57
N ILE A 338 -17.64 -19.02 3.85
CA ILE A 338 -18.48 -20.03 3.19
C ILE A 338 -19.07 -21.01 4.20
N ARG A 339 -18.27 -21.45 5.20
CA ARG A 339 -18.70 -22.43 6.22
C ARG A 339 -19.74 -21.87 7.20
N LYS A 340 -19.90 -20.56 7.31
CA LYS A 340 -20.91 -19.90 8.15
C LYS A 340 -22.27 -19.76 7.45
N LYS A 341 -22.61 -20.71 6.57
CA LYS A 341 -23.96 -20.83 6.00
C LYS A 341 -24.91 -21.46 6.98
#